data_5bc5debaa1c4f5613e7c3e84770f2499
#
_entry.id   5bc5debaa1c4f5613e7c3e84770f2499
#
_cell.length_a   1.000
_cell.length_b   1.000
_cell.length_c   1.000
_cell.angle_alpha   90.00
_cell.angle_beta   90.00
_cell.angle_gamma   90.00
#
_symmetry.space_group_name_H-M   'P 1'
#
loop_
_entity.id
_entity.type
_entity.pdbx_description
1 polymer ?
#
loop_
_entity_poly.entity_id
_entity_poly.type
_entity_poly.pdbx_seq_one_letter_code
_entity_poly.pdbx_strand_id
1 'polypeptide(L)'
;MLQLPVFAALPVQNVGLSVPSGIYSNMSHMRARAMNKSDFEFLYSLLEEESFDKDRIKMIRVACIGNYFTSRQCASMLSLLNFDSYRLEALEYLAPRVIDKQARDVILKEFAFVSNREKAEALLMGQKRR
;
A
#
# COMPACT_ATOMS: atom_id res chain seq x y z
N MET A 1 9.90 -2.21 -19.62
CA MET A 1 9.36 -2.58 -19.48
C MET A 1 9.50 -3.45 -18.66
N LEU A 2 9.33 -4.01 -18.40
CA LEU A 2 9.66 -4.85 -17.73
C LEU A 2 9.81 -4.71 -16.38
N GLN A 3 9.63 -3.59 -15.77
CA GLN A 3 9.94 -3.33 -14.42
C GLN A 3 8.85 -3.66 -13.43
N LEU A 4 7.65 -3.82 -13.87
CA LEU A 4 6.59 -4.23 -12.99
C LEU A 4 6.86 -5.50 -12.25
N PRO A 5 7.47 -6.48 -12.88
CA PRO A 5 7.76 -7.71 -12.18
C PRO A 5 8.62 -7.55 -10.95
N VAL A 6 9.34 -6.45 -10.84
CA VAL A 6 10.20 -6.25 -9.69
C VAL A 6 9.40 -6.24 -8.40
N PHE A 7 8.24 -5.57 -8.40
CA PHE A 7 7.44 -5.48 -7.20
C PHE A 7 6.88 -6.83 -6.77
N ALA A 8 6.43 -7.60 -7.72
CA ALA A 8 5.84 -8.87 -7.42
C ALA A 8 6.88 -9.91 -7.11
N ALA A 9 8.02 -9.82 -7.75
CA ALA A 9 9.03 -10.85 -7.65
C ALA A 9 9.78 -10.82 -6.33
N LEU A 10 10.03 -9.64 -5.79
CA LEU A 10 10.90 -9.54 -4.63
C LEU A 10 10.42 -10.34 -3.43
N PRO A 11 9.20 -10.17 -2.96
CA PRO A 11 8.80 -10.93 -1.78
C PRO A 11 8.69 -12.41 -2.07
N VAL A 12 8.25 -12.77 -3.25
CA VAL A 12 8.06 -14.17 -3.57
C VAL A 12 9.36 -14.90 -3.62
N GLN A 13 10.36 -14.30 -4.24
CA GLN A 13 11.66 -14.97 -4.35
C GLN A 13 12.29 -15.19 -3.01
N ASN A 14 12.16 -14.21 -2.13
CA ASN A 14 12.76 -14.33 -0.82
C ASN A 14 12.08 -15.37 0.04
N VAL A 15 10.79 -15.52 -0.13
CA VAL A 15 10.05 -16.46 0.68
C VAL A 15 10.21 -17.88 0.19
N GLY A 16 10.19 -18.07 -1.12
CA GLY A 16 10.05 -19.41 -1.66
C GLY A 16 11.31 -20.22 -1.74
N LEU A 17 12.46 -19.59 -1.70
CA LEU A 17 13.65 -20.29 -2.13
C LEU A 17 14.50 -20.90 -1.06
N SER A 18 14.53 -20.35 0.10
CA SER A 18 15.52 -20.80 1.07
C SER A 18 15.00 -20.96 2.48
N VAL A 19 13.71 -20.97 2.66
CA VAL A 19 13.15 -21.06 4.00
C VAL A 19 13.12 -22.51 4.45
N PRO A 20 13.83 -22.85 5.53
CA PRO A 20 13.75 -24.20 6.07
C PRO A 20 12.37 -24.48 6.65
N SER A 21 11.98 -25.73 6.65
CA SER A 21 10.65 -26.12 7.12
C SER A 21 10.40 -25.69 8.57
N GLY A 22 11.44 -25.65 9.38
CA GLY A 22 11.28 -25.24 10.76
C GLY A 22 10.88 -23.78 10.92
N ILE A 23 11.18 -22.96 9.93
CA ILE A 23 10.81 -21.55 9.99
C ILE A 23 9.34 -21.35 9.69
N TYR A 24 8.75 -22.20 8.88
CA TYR A 24 7.33 -22.07 8.58
C TYR A 24 6.45 -22.17 9.82
N SER A 25 6.85 -22.97 10.77
CA SER A 25 6.04 -23.10 11.98
C SER A 25 6.02 -21.81 12.78
N ASN A 26 7.01 -20.94 12.59
CA ASN A 26 7.07 -19.65 13.28
C ASN A 26 6.54 -18.50 12.47
N MET A 27 6.28 -18.70 11.18
CA MET A 27 5.87 -17.59 10.33
C MET A 27 4.52 -17.01 10.69
N SER A 28 3.67 -17.81 11.31
CA SER A 28 2.37 -17.30 11.76
C SER A 28 2.51 -16.22 12.82
N HIS A 29 3.65 -16.15 13.49
CA HIS A 29 3.90 -15.16 14.53
C HIS A 29 4.70 -13.97 14.01
N MET A 30 5.14 -14.03 12.77
CA MET A 30 5.94 -12.97 12.19
C MET A 30 5.04 -11.89 11.63
N ARG A 31 5.40 -10.66 11.90
CA ARG A 31 4.68 -9.54 11.32
C ARG A 31 5.05 -9.38 9.85
N ALA A 32 4.07 -8.99 9.06
CA ALA A 32 4.34 -8.60 7.69
C ALA A 32 5.29 -7.41 7.69
N ARG A 33 6.13 -7.35 6.69
CA ARG A 33 7.08 -6.26 6.53
C ARG A 33 6.63 -5.34 5.42
N ALA A 34 6.75 -4.05 5.66
CA ALA A 34 6.48 -3.07 4.64
C ALA A 34 7.54 -3.13 3.55
N MET A 35 7.16 -2.70 2.37
CA MET A 35 8.10 -2.52 1.27
C MET A 35 9.29 -1.68 1.76
N ASN A 36 10.50 -2.07 1.38
CA ASN A 36 11.68 -1.34 1.83
C ASN A 36 11.76 0.01 1.12
N LYS A 37 12.62 0.87 1.65
CA LYS A 37 12.72 2.24 1.17
C LYS A 37 13.07 2.31 -0.31
N SER A 38 14.03 1.52 -0.74
CA SER A 38 14.51 1.55 -2.12
C SER A 38 13.42 1.14 -3.09
N ASP A 39 12.73 0.05 -2.79
CA ASP A 39 11.65 -0.42 -3.65
C ASP A 39 10.49 0.55 -3.66
N PHE A 40 10.20 1.16 -2.51
CA PHE A 40 9.14 2.14 -2.45
C PHE A 40 9.46 3.39 -3.27
N GLU A 41 10.70 3.85 -3.21
CA GLU A 41 11.10 5.01 -4.00
C GLU A 41 10.93 4.72 -5.49
N PHE A 42 11.22 3.50 -5.90
CA PHE A 42 11.03 3.12 -7.30
C PHE A 42 9.55 3.12 -7.68
N LEU A 43 8.71 2.51 -6.83
CA LEU A 43 7.27 2.52 -7.06
C LEU A 43 6.74 3.95 -7.11
N TYR A 44 7.16 4.78 -6.17
CA TYR A 44 6.69 6.16 -6.11
C TYR A 44 7.06 6.93 -7.37
N SER A 45 8.28 6.72 -7.88
CA SER A 45 8.69 7.40 -9.11
C SER A 45 7.86 6.97 -10.30
N LEU A 46 7.48 5.70 -10.36
CA LEU A 46 6.60 5.23 -11.44
C LEU A 46 5.22 5.86 -11.34
N LEU A 47 4.70 6.00 -10.11
CA LEU A 47 3.41 6.64 -9.91
C LEU A 47 3.45 8.12 -10.31
N GLU A 48 4.56 8.79 -9.99
CA GLU A 48 4.71 10.19 -10.37
C GLU A 48 4.69 10.38 -11.89
N GLU A 49 5.21 9.41 -12.62
CA GLU A 49 5.28 9.50 -14.08
C GLU A 49 3.93 9.33 -14.75
N GLU A 50 2.96 8.74 -14.06
CA GLU A 50 1.64 8.59 -14.65
C GLU A 50 0.90 9.90 -14.70
N SER A 51 0.23 10.14 -15.82
CA SER A 51 -0.48 11.40 -16.02
C SER A 51 -1.86 11.43 -15.39
N PHE A 52 -2.49 10.28 -15.20
CA PHE A 52 -3.88 10.21 -14.78
C PHE A 52 -4.04 9.45 -13.48
N ASP A 53 -4.92 9.94 -12.62
CA ASP A 53 -5.17 9.30 -11.33
C ASP A 53 -5.68 7.88 -11.47
N LYS A 54 -6.49 7.62 -12.48
CA LYS A 54 -7.00 6.26 -12.67
C LYS A 54 -5.88 5.28 -12.96
N ASP A 55 -4.87 5.72 -13.70
CA ASP A 55 -3.72 4.85 -13.96
C ASP A 55 -2.86 4.67 -12.73
N ARG A 56 -2.73 5.71 -11.91
CA ARG A 56 -2.05 5.58 -10.64
C ARG A 56 -2.74 4.57 -9.73
N ILE A 57 -4.06 4.62 -9.70
CA ILE A 57 -4.83 3.68 -8.88
C ILE A 57 -4.63 2.25 -9.35
N LYS A 58 -4.59 2.03 -10.67
CA LYS A 58 -4.31 0.70 -11.20
C LYS A 58 -2.95 0.19 -10.75
N MET A 59 -1.94 1.04 -10.78
CA MET A 59 -0.61 0.66 -10.34
C MET A 59 -0.59 0.35 -8.84
N ILE A 60 -1.28 1.17 -8.06
CA ILE A 60 -1.38 0.94 -6.62
C ILE A 60 -2.04 -0.40 -6.35
N ARG A 61 -3.11 -0.68 -7.07
CA ARG A 61 -3.82 -1.95 -6.92
C ARG A 61 -2.91 -3.14 -7.18
N VAL A 62 -2.11 -3.07 -8.25
CA VAL A 62 -1.18 -4.14 -8.57
C VAL A 62 -0.11 -4.26 -7.48
N ALA A 63 0.41 -3.14 -7.01
CA ALA A 63 1.43 -3.16 -5.98
C ALA A 63 0.91 -3.77 -4.68
N CYS A 64 -0.38 -3.63 -4.40
CA CYS A 64 -0.96 -4.18 -3.19
C CYS A 64 -1.07 -5.70 -3.21
N ILE A 65 -0.95 -6.32 -4.36
CA ILE A 65 -1.11 -7.77 -4.45
C ILE A 65 -0.06 -8.51 -3.63
N GLY A 66 1.16 -8.07 -3.64
CA GLY A 66 2.22 -8.79 -2.96
C GLY A 66 3.00 -7.99 -1.94
N ASN A 67 2.51 -6.81 -1.58
CA ASN A 67 3.29 -5.91 -0.74
C ASN A 67 2.47 -5.34 0.39
N TYR A 68 3.18 -4.97 1.46
CA TYR A 68 2.62 -4.22 2.58
C TYR A 68 3.32 -2.87 2.65
N PHE A 69 2.68 -1.93 3.31
CA PHE A 69 3.18 -0.55 3.35
C PHE A 69 3.05 0.01 4.75
N THR A 70 3.91 0.96 5.08
CA THR A 70 3.71 1.76 6.28
C THR A 70 2.62 2.80 6.03
N SER A 71 2.07 3.35 7.11
CA SER A 71 1.12 4.46 7.00
C SER A 71 1.73 5.62 6.22
N ARG A 72 3.00 5.90 6.45
CA ARG A 72 3.68 6.99 5.76
C ARG A 72 3.82 6.71 4.26
N GLN A 73 4.15 5.49 3.89
CA GLN A 73 4.21 5.12 2.47
C GLN A 73 2.83 5.23 1.83
N CYS A 74 1.80 4.78 2.52
CA CYS A 74 0.43 4.89 2.04
C CYS A 74 0.06 6.37 1.83
N ALA A 75 0.34 7.21 2.82
CA ALA A 75 0.05 8.64 2.69
C ALA A 75 0.77 9.26 1.51
N SER A 76 2.02 8.88 1.29
CA SER A 76 2.79 9.40 0.15
C SER A 76 2.11 9.07 -1.18
N MET A 77 1.65 7.84 -1.32
CA MET A 77 0.95 7.45 -2.55
C MET A 77 -0.35 8.23 -2.73
N LEU A 78 -1.11 8.39 -1.65
CA LEU A 78 -2.36 9.13 -1.73
C LEU A 78 -2.13 10.60 -2.08
N SER A 79 -0.99 11.16 -1.66
CA SER A 79 -0.69 12.55 -1.94
C SER A 79 -0.55 12.85 -3.43
N LEU A 80 -0.30 11.83 -4.24
CA LEU A 80 -0.18 12.01 -5.68
C LEU A 80 -1.54 12.12 -6.38
N LEU A 81 -2.60 11.73 -5.70
CA LEU A 81 -3.94 11.75 -6.29
C LEU A 81 -4.58 13.12 -6.05
N ASN A 82 -5.40 13.55 -7.00
CA ASN A 82 -5.87 14.93 -7.00
C ASN A 82 -7.18 15.15 -6.24
N PHE A 83 -7.97 14.10 -6.02
CA PHE A 83 -9.27 14.26 -5.40
C PHE A 83 -9.49 13.21 -4.33
N ASP A 84 -10.27 13.57 -3.31
CA ASP A 84 -10.60 12.67 -2.22
C ASP A 84 -11.27 11.39 -2.71
N SER A 85 -12.09 11.49 -3.76
CA SER A 85 -12.76 10.31 -4.29
C SER A 85 -11.75 9.28 -4.81
N TYR A 86 -10.70 9.73 -5.46
CA TYR A 86 -9.64 8.84 -5.93
C TYR A 86 -8.82 8.32 -4.76
N ARG A 87 -8.58 9.16 -3.76
CA ARG A 87 -7.85 8.73 -2.56
C ARG A 87 -8.60 7.64 -1.82
N LEU A 88 -9.93 7.77 -1.71
CA LEU A 88 -10.74 6.74 -1.08
C LEU A 88 -10.70 5.45 -1.89
N GLU A 89 -10.77 5.56 -3.21
CA GLU A 89 -10.70 4.38 -4.06
C GLU A 89 -9.38 3.64 -3.88
N ALA A 90 -8.27 4.38 -3.90
CA ALA A 90 -6.97 3.77 -3.69
C ALA A 90 -6.86 3.17 -2.30
N LEU A 91 -7.43 3.83 -1.30
CA LEU A 91 -7.34 3.36 0.07
C LEU A 91 -8.10 2.05 0.28
N GLU A 92 -9.10 1.76 -0.54
CA GLU A 92 -9.77 0.46 -0.47
C GLU A 92 -8.78 -0.68 -0.70
N TYR A 93 -7.80 -0.47 -1.57
CA TYR A 93 -6.77 -1.48 -1.83
C TYR A 93 -5.64 -1.41 -0.81
N LEU A 94 -5.30 -0.20 -0.37
CA LEU A 94 -4.16 0.00 0.51
C LEU A 94 -4.46 -0.34 1.97
N ALA A 95 -5.68 -0.11 2.43
CA ALA A 95 -5.98 -0.24 3.84
C ALA A 95 -5.61 -1.61 4.41
N PRO A 96 -5.94 -2.73 3.76
CA PRO A 96 -5.54 -4.03 4.31
C PRO A 96 -4.04 -4.29 4.23
N ARG A 97 -3.30 -3.42 3.55
CA ARG A 97 -1.86 -3.59 3.40
C ARG A 97 -1.04 -2.67 4.28
N VAL A 98 -1.68 -1.84 5.09
CA VAL A 98 -0.98 -0.95 6.02
C VAL A 98 -0.66 -1.73 7.28
N ILE A 99 0.62 -1.75 7.67
CA ILE A 99 1.05 -2.56 8.81
C ILE A 99 1.05 -1.81 10.14
N ASP A 100 1.03 -0.49 10.11
CA ASP A 100 1.12 0.33 11.33
C ASP A 100 -0.06 1.30 11.41
N LYS A 101 -1.26 0.74 11.52
CA LYS A 101 -2.49 1.56 11.53
C LYS A 101 -2.60 2.48 12.72
N GLN A 102 -1.79 2.25 13.77
CA GLN A 102 -1.74 3.18 14.89
C GLN A 102 -1.19 4.54 14.47
N ALA A 103 -0.45 4.59 13.34
CA ALA A 103 0.09 5.84 12.81
C ALA A 103 -0.78 6.42 11.68
N ARG A 104 -2.02 6.04 11.59
CA ARG A 104 -2.89 6.38 10.46
C ARG A 104 -3.20 7.87 10.31
N ASP A 105 -2.88 8.67 11.30
CA ASP A 105 -3.14 10.11 11.19
C ASP A 105 -2.47 10.72 9.96
N VAL A 106 -1.30 10.21 9.58
CA VAL A 106 -0.62 10.73 8.39
C VAL A 106 -1.42 10.43 7.11
N ILE A 107 -2.16 9.32 7.11
CA ILE A 107 -3.03 8.99 5.98
C ILE A 107 -4.25 9.90 5.97
N LEU A 108 -4.86 10.09 7.14
CA LEU A 108 -6.08 10.89 7.24
C LEU A 108 -5.84 12.34 6.83
N LYS A 109 -4.65 12.85 7.07
CA LYS A 109 -4.31 14.22 6.69
C LYS A 109 -4.33 14.46 5.19
N GLU A 110 -4.26 13.40 4.39
CA GLU A 110 -4.29 13.55 2.94
C GLU A 110 -5.67 13.86 2.40
N PHE A 111 -6.70 13.70 3.20
CA PHE A 111 -8.07 13.96 2.77
C PHE A 111 -8.47 15.39 3.10
N ALA A 112 -9.07 16.06 2.11
CA ALA A 112 -9.41 17.48 2.25
C ALA A 112 -10.62 17.71 3.14
N PHE A 113 -11.59 16.79 3.12
CA PHE A 113 -12.86 17.00 3.82
C PHE A 113 -12.99 16.05 5.01
N VAL A 114 -13.58 16.58 6.10
CA VAL A 114 -13.74 15.81 7.32
C VAL A 114 -14.56 14.53 7.08
N SER A 115 -15.63 14.64 6.30
CA SER A 115 -16.45 13.46 6.03
C SER A 115 -15.67 12.36 5.32
N ASN A 116 -14.73 12.76 4.47
CA ASN A 116 -13.90 11.78 3.78
C ASN A 116 -12.82 11.20 4.70
N ARG A 117 -12.34 11.98 5.66
CA ARG A 117 -11.44 11.43 6.68
C ARG A 117 -12.13 10.36 7.50
N GLU A 118 -13.41 10.57 7.82
CA GLU A 118 -14.17 9.56 8.55
C GLU A 118 -14.33 8.28 7.74
N LYS A 119 -14.59 8.41 6.44
CA LYS A 119 -14.67 7.26 5.57
C LYS A 119 -13.33 6.55 5.47
N ALA A 120 -12.24 7.31 5.40
CA ALA A 120 -10.91 6.74 5.33
C ALA A 120 -10.58 5.98 6.61
N GLU A 121 -10.93 6.55 7.75
CA GLU A 121 -10.69 5.86 9.01
C GLU A 121 -11.47 4.55 9.07
N ALA A 122 -12.72 4.56 8.62
CA ALA A 122 -13.51 3.34 8.59
C ALA A 122 -12.86 2.26 7.73
N LEU A 123 -12.32 2.66 6.57
CA LEU A 123 -11.62 1.70 5.72
C LEU A 123 -10.39 1.13 6.42
N LEU A 124 -9.63 1.97 7.10
CA LEU A 124 -8.43 1.52 7.80
C LEU A 124 -8.77 0.58 8.95
N MET A 125 -9.93 0.77 9.56
CA MET A 125 -10.37 -0.09 10.65
C MET A 125 -11.10 -1.34 10.14
N GLY A 126 -11.07 -1.59 8.85
CA GLY A 126 -11.62 -2.81 8.29
C GLY A 126 -13.08 -2.75 7.87
N GLN A 127 -13.69 -1.58 7.89
CA GLN A 127 -15.08 -1.45 7.45
C GLN A 127 -15.12 -1.20 5.95
N LYS A 128 -16.08 -1.83 5.31
CA LYS A 128 -16.21 -1.63 3.88
C LYS A 128 -16.94 -0.35 3.57
N ARG A 129 -16.51 0.28 2.50
CA ARG A 129 -17.17 1.45 1.99
C ARG A 129 -18.49 1.08 1.35
N ARG A 130 -19.47 1.94 1.51
CA ARG A 130 -20.78 1.74 0.92
C ARG A 130 -21.11 2.76 -0.11
#